data_6d9e04870d8e2e7c5e3f5dd11ff98edb
#
_entry.id   6d9e04870d8e2e7c5e3f5dd11ff98edb
#
_cell.length_a   1.000
_cell.length_b   1.000
_cell.length_c   1.000
_cell.angle_alpha   90.00
_cell.angle_beta   90.00
_cell.angle_gamma   90.00
#
_symmetry.space_group_name_H-M   'P 1'
#
loop_
_entity.id
_entity.type
_entity.pdbx_description
1 polymer ?
#
loop_
_entity_poly.entity_id
_entity_poly.type
_entity_poly.pdbx_seq_one_letter_code
_entity_poly.pdbx_strand_id
1 'polypeptide(L)'
;MRSIAIAAIMTAVTVGFAAADEKAVQLKQAPGLDKVESNCAGCHSLDYVPMNSPFLSPAGWDAEVTKMINAFGAPIDQADAKIIADYLKSNYGM
;
A
#
# COMPACT_ATOMS: atom_id res chain seq x y z
N MET A 1 64.25 -17.28 21.54
CA MET A 1 62.79 -17.47 21.46
C MET A 1 62.18 -16.29 20.74
N ARG A 2 61.73 -16.49 19.54
CA ARG A 2 61.08 -15.44 18.78
C ARG A 2 59.57 -15.60 19.00
N SER A 3 58.97 -14.67 19.71
CA SER A 3 57.53 -14.61 19.85
C SER A 3 56.92 -14.07 18.56
N ILE A 4 56.21 -14.93 17.84
CA ILE A 4 55.43 -14.51 16.68
C ILE A 4 54.08 -14.04 17.22
N ALA A 5 53.87 -12.72 17.22
CA ALA A 5 52.56 -12.17 17.53
C ALA A 5 51.69 -12.31 16.26
N ILE A 6 50.76 -13.22 16.28
CA ILE A 6 49.74 -13.34 15.24
C ILE A 6 48.68 -12.28 15.54
N ALA A 7 48.76 -11.19 14.80
CA ALA A 7 47.68 -10.22 14.82
C ALA A 7 46.48 -10.81 14.05
N ALA A 8 45.48 -11.25 14.78
CA ALA A 8 44.21 -11.62 14.16
C ALA A 8 43.50 -10.34 13.70
N ILE A 9 43.49 -10.10 12.40
CA ILE A 9 42.70 -9.05 11.81
C ILE A 9 41.26 -9.55 11.77
N MET A 10 40.45 -9.11 12.73
CA MET A 10 39.02 -9.28 12.69
C MET A 10 38.43 -8.28 11.68
N THR A 11 38.19 -8.75 10.47
CA THR A 11 37.36 -8.01 9.53
C THR A 11 35.93 -8.06 9.97
N ALA A 12 35.46 -7.02 10.59
CA ALA A 12 34.03 -6.87 10.88
C ALA A 12 33.28 -6.63 9.56
N VAL A 13 32.61 -7.68 9.07
CA VAL A 13 31.69 -7.53 7.94
C VAL A 13 30.42 -6.88 8.49
N THR A 14 30.33 -5.57 8.32
CA THR A 14 29.06 -4.87 8.55
C THR A 14 28.13 -5.22 7.40
N VAL A 15 27.20 -6.15 7.63
CA VAL A 15 26.09 -6.37 6.72
C VAL A 15 25.16 -5.17 6.88
N GLY A 16 25.32 -4.19 6.01
CA GLY A 16 24.35 -3.11 5.89
C GLY A 16 23.06 -3.68 5.32
N PHE A 17 22.02 -3.77 6.14
CA PHE A 17 20.70 -3.92 5.62
C PHE A 17 20.34 -2.61 4.92
N ALA A 18 20.45 -2.58 3.58
CA ALA A 18 19.76 -1.60 2.79
C ALA A 18 18.27 -1.89 2.98
N ALA A 19 17.64 -1.19 3.93
CA ALA A 19 16.20 -1.09 3.93
C ALA A 19 15.84 -0.49 2.58
N ALA A 20 15.23 -1.29 1.70
CA ALA A 20 14.57 -0.74 0.53
C ALA A 20 13.51 0.19 1.07
N ASP A 21 13.74 1.50 0.99
CA ASP A 21 12.72 2.52 1.22
C ASP A 21 11.66 2.33 0.12
N GLU A 22 10.79 1.35 0.32
CA GLU A 22 9.54 1.32 -0.39
C GLU A 22 8.75 2.52 0.09
N LYS A 23 8.80 3.59 -0.70
CA LYS A 23 7.93 4.73 -0.47
C LYS A 23 6.50 4.23 -0.51
N ALA A 24 5.80 4.37 0.61
CA ALA A 24 4.37 4.13 0.65
C ALA A 24 3.70 4.91 -0.49
N VAL A 25 2.84 4.24 -1.24
CA VAL A 25 2.12 4.88 -2.34
C VAL A 25 1.30 6.03 -1.80
N GLN A 26 1.48 7.19 -2.42
CA GLN A 26 0.71 8.39 -2.13
C GLN A 26 -0.44 8.48 -3.12
N LEU A 27 -1.67 8.28 -2.64
CA LEU A 27 -2.86 8.50 -3.42
C LEU A 27 -3.15 10.00 -3.57
N LYS A 28 -3.96 10.36 -4.57
CA LYS A 28 -4.31 11.76 -4.82
C LYS A 28 -4.98 12.39 -3.60
N GLN A 29 -4.55 13.59 -3.25
CA GLN A 29 -5.15 14.38 -2.17
C GLN A 29 -6.50 14.92 -2.64
N ALA A 30 -7.58 14.38 -2.09
CA ALA A 30 -8.95 14.74 -2.44
C ALA A 30 -9.90 14.31 -1.31
N PRO A 31 -11.15 14.81 -1.29
CA PRO A 31 -12.13 14.39 -0.32
C PRO A 31 -12.35 12.87 -0.34
N GLY A 32 -12.32 12.23 0.81
CA GLY A 32 -12.50 10.78 0.98
C GLY A 32 -11.21 9.98 1.10
N LEU A 33 -10.05 10.59 0.88
CA LEU A 33 -8.75 9.90 0.98
C LEU A 33 -8.54 9.26 2.35
N ASP A 34 -8.91 9.93 3.43
CA ASP A 34 -8.79 9.41 4.79
C ASP A 34 -9.56 8.08 4.98
N LYS A 35 -10.73 7.98 4.36
CA LYS A 35 -11.54 6.75 4.40
C LYS A 35 -10.90 5.62 3.57
N VAL A 36 -10.33 5.95 2.43
CA VAL A 36 -9.59 4.98 1.61
C VAL A 36 -8.36 4.46 2.38
N GLU A 37 -7.57 5.34 2.94
CA GLU A 37 -6.36 4.95 3.68
C GLU A 37 -6.70 4.10 4.90
N SER A 38 -7.71 4.49 5.69
CA SER A 38 -8.07 3.78 6.91
C SER A 38 -8.75 2.43 6.66
N ASN A 39 -9.50 2.27 5.58
CA ASN A 39 -10.24 1.05 5.30
C ASN A 39 -9.53 0.09 4.34
N CYS A 40 -8.76 0.60 3.38
CA CYS A 40 -8.20 -0.24 2.31
C CYS A 40 -6.79 -0.76 2.63
N ALA A 41 -6.00 -0.04 3.42
CA ALA A 41 -4.63 -0.42 3.74
C ALA A 41 -4.51 -1.65 4.64
N GLY A 42 -5.60 -2.07 5.31
CA GLY A 42 -5.59 -3.19 6.25
C GLY A 42 -5.47 -4.57 5.62
N CYS A 43 -5.82 -4.74 4.35
CA CYS A 43 -5.84 -6.03 3.67
C CYS A 43 -4.78 -6.17 2.59
N HIS A 44 -4.45 -5.11 1.88
CA HIS A 44 -3.44 -5.08 0.84
C HIS A 44 -2.90 -3.67 0.64
N SER A 45 -1.84 -3.56 -0.16
CA SER A 45 -1.23 -2.28 -0.46
C SER A 45 -2.16 -1.35 -1.25
N LEU A 46 -2.05 -0.06 -1.02
CA LEU A 46 -2.75 0.97 -1.79
C LEU A 46 -2.26 1.10 -3.24
N ASP A 47 -1.16 0.45 -3.60
CA ASP A 47 -0.67 0.32 -4.98
C ASP A 47 -1.74 -0.23 -5.92
N TYR A 48 -2.64 -1.04 -5.41
CA TYR A 48 -3.74 -1.61 -6.17
C TYR A 48 -4.55 -0.53 -6.91
N VAL A 49 -4.74 0.63 -6.29
CA VAL A 49 -5.55 1.71 -6.84
C VAL A 49 -4.93 2.28 -8.12
N PRO A 50 -3.70 2.83 -8.12
CA PRO A 50 -3.10 3.34 -9.35
C PRO A 50 -2.82 2.25 -10.38
N MET A 51 -2.52 1.03 -9.97
CA MET A 51 -2.26 -0.08 -10.89
C MET A 51 -3.50 -0.49 -11.68
N ASN A 52 -4.68 -0.42 -11.08
CA ASN A 52 -5.93 -0.82 -11.73
C ASN A 52 -6.68 0.36 -12.36
N SER A 53 -6.32 1.58 -12.05
CA SER A 53 -6.95 2.79 -12.59
C SER A 53 -7.09 2.79 -14.12
N PRO A 54 -6.08 2.38 -14.90
CA PRO A 54 -6.20 2.33 -16.35
C PRO A 54 -7.26 1.34 -16.88
N PHE A 55 -7.73 0.44 -16.05
CA PHE A 55 -8.61 -0.66 -16.44
C PHE A 55 -10.03 -0.53 -15.86
N LEU A 56 -10.25 0.41 -14.95
CA LEU A 56 -11.52 0.55 -14.24
C LEU A 56 -12.23 1.86 -14.56
N SER A 57 -13.42 1.73 -15.13
CA SER A 57 -14.37 2.82 -15.24
C SER A 57 -14.93 3.21 -13.87
N PRO A 58 -15.66 4.35 -13.74
CA PRO A 58 -16.38 4.66 -12.52
C PRO A 58 -17.29 3.53 -12.04
N ALA A 59 -18.04 2.91 -12.93
CA ALA A 59 -18.87 1.74 -12.60
C ALA A 59 -18.03 0.54 -12.17
N GLY A 60 -16.85 0.36 -12.73
CA GLY A 60 -15.90 -0.67 -12.33
C GLY A 60 -15.41 -0.50 -10.90
N TRP A 61 -15.17 0.73 -10.46
CA TRP A 61 -14.79 1.02 -9.08
C TRP A 61 -15.93 0.74 -8.10
N ASP A 62 -17.17 1.06 -8.44
CA ASP A 62 -18.33 0.68 -7.63
C ASP A 62 -18.40 -0.85 -7.45
N ALA A 63 -18.20 -1.60 -8.52
CA ALA A 63 -18.19 -3.07 -8.47
C ALA A 63 -17.04 -3.59 -7.61
N GLU A 64 -15.84 -2.99 -7.68
CA GLU A 64 -14.70 -3.38 -6.84
C GLU A 64 -14.95 -3.15 -5.36
N VAL A 65 -15.47 -1.99 -4.97
CA VAL A 65 -15.82 -1.71 -3.58
C VAL A 65 -16.88 -2.68 -3.06
N THR A 66 -17.92 -2.93 -3.84
CA THR A 66 -18.97 -3.92 -3.52
C THR A 66 -18.38 -5.32 -3.34
N LYS A 67 -17.45 -5.72 -4.19
CA LYS A 67 -16.78 -7.02 -4.12
C LYS A 67 -15.94 -7.15 -2.85
N MET A 68 -15.20 -6.12 -2.47
CA MET A 68 -14.40 -6.13 -1.23
C MET A 68 -15.29 -6.37 -0.01
N ILE A 69 -16.47 -5.77 0.03
CA ILE A 69 -17.41 -5.91 1.13
C ILE A 69 -18.11 -7.26 1.09
N ASN A 70 -18.71 -7.62 -0.04
CA ASN A 70 -19.60 -8.78 -0.14
C ASN A 70 -18.86 -10.11 -0.33
N ALA A 71 -17.77 -10.13 -1.12
CA ALA A 71 -17.02 -11.33 -1.39
C ALA A 71 -15.87 -11.57 -0.41
N PHE A 72 -15.19 -10.53 0.02
CA PHE A 72 -14.01 -10.62 0.89
C PHE A 72 -14.26 -10.18 2.34
N GLY A 73 -15.47 -9.72 2.65
CA GLY A 73 -15.87 -9.42 4.02
C GLY A 73 -15.21 -8.18 4.62
N ALA A 74 -14.81 -7.19 3.79
CA ALA A 74 -14.23 -5.97 4.30
C ALA A 74 -15.20 -5.26 5.27
N PRO A 75 -14.77 -4.93 6.49
CA PRO A 75 -15.66 -4.35 7.50
C PRO A 75 -15.83 -2.83 7.29
N ILE A 76 -16.43 -2.46 6.18
CA ILE A 76 -16.66 -1.07 5.79
C ILE A 76 -18.15 -0.78 5.90
N ASP A 77 -18.53 0.26 6.67
CA ASP A 77 -19.91 0.66 6.73
C ASP A 77 -20.39 1.32 5.43
N GLN A 78 -21.69 1.41 5.23
CA GLN A 78 -22.27 1.90 3.97
C GLN A 78 -21.93 3.37 3.70
N ALA A 79 -21.86 4.20 4.73
CA ALA A 79 -21.51 5.61 4.58
C ALA A 79 -20.04 5.76 4.11
N ASP A 80 -19.13 5.02 4.70
CA ASP A 80 -17.72 5.00 4.29
C ASP A 80 -17.55 4.37 2.92
N ALA A 81 -18.29 3.30 2.61
CA ALA A 81 -18.25 2.67 1.30
C ALA A 81 -18.63 3.65 0.18
N LYS A 82 -19.63 4.49 0.39
CA LYS A 82 -20.01 5.53 -0.57
C LYS A 82 -18.91 6.57 -0.75
N ILE A 83 -18.33 7.04 0.34
CA ILE A 83 -17.23 8.01 0.31
C ILE A 83 -16.03 7.44 -0.45
N ILE A 84 -15.67 6.19 -0.17
CA ILE A 84 -14.56 5.48 -0.84
C ILE A 84 -14.85 5.32 -2.33
N ALA A 85 -16.04 4.86 -2.69
CA ALA A 85 -16.43 4.69 -4.09
C ALA A 85 -16.40 6.03 -4.84
N ASP A 86 -16.95 7.09 -4.26
CA ASP A 86 -16.94 8.42 -4.85
C ASP A 86 -15.51 8.96 -5.06
N TYR A 87 -14.63 8.74 -4.07
CA TYR A 87 -13.22 9.11 -4.20
C TYR A 87 -12.55 8.38 -5.36
N LEU A 88 -12.70 7.05 -5.44
CA LEU A 88 -12.07 6.24 -6.48
C LEU A 88 -12.62 6.59 -7.86
N LYS A 89 -13.92 6.78 -7.99
CA LYS A 89 -14.53 7.16 -9.27
C LYS A 89 -14.06 8.52 -9.77
N SER A 90 -13.95 9.49 -8.87
CA SER A 90 -13.57 10.85 -9.24
C SER A 90 -12.08 11.03 -9.55
N ASN A 91 -11.22 10.25 -8.91
CA ASN A 91 -9.77 10.43 -8.99
C ASN A 91 -9.06 9.34 -9.80
N TYR A 92 -9.64 8.17 -9.93
CA TYR A 92 -9.04 6.99 -10.57
C TYR A 92 -9.95 6.28 -11.57
N GLY A 93 -11.15 6.77 -11.79
CA GLY A 93 -12.03 6.27 -12.85
C GLY A 93 -11.56 6.75 -14.24
N MET A 94 -11.69 5.89 -15.22
CA MET A 94 -11.46 6.26 -16.62
C MET A 94 -12.55 7.21 -17.10
#